data_ef4a183de0c16f5cb5d814dbbf9b45b6
#
_entry.id   ef4a183de0c16f5cb5d814dbbf9b45b6
#
_cell.length_a   1.000
_cell.length_b   1.000
_cell.length_c   1.000
_cell.angle_alpha   90.00
_cell.angle_beta   90.00
_cell.angle_gamma   90.00
#
_symmetry.space_group_name_H-M   'P 1'
#
loop_
_entity.id
_entity.type
_entity.pdbx_description
1 polymer ?
#
loop_
_entity_poly.entity_id
_entity_poly.type
_entity_poly.pdbx_seq_one_letter_code
_entity_poly.pdbx_strand_id
1 'polypeptide(L)'
;VVDRFGDFLVVQITSQAMLNWLQPITQWLAEHLQPAGILLRMDPRTSASEGMEPREDVLWGKAPDGPIEIVEHDVRLKIDLLSGQKTGYYLDQRANRLRAAQWVAEGPMLDVCCYLGGFSLTAARWGKATQIMAVDSSIRALEQADENAKHNGFDKIDFVQADCFDYLEHLSQEKQKFQTVVLDPPRMASNRAQVTAALRAYYRLNLSAVNVLQPGGILVTCSCSGRVERSDFTGMLASVARRT
;
A
#
# COMPACT_ATOMS: atom_id res chain seq x y z
N VAL A 1 -1.43 -17.47 0.91
CA VAL A 1 -0.68 -16.60 -0.03
C VAL A 1 0.80 -16.85 0.17
N VAL A 2 1.59 -16.83 -0.92
CA VAL A 2 3.06 -16.90 -0.86
C VAL A 2 3.59 -15.74 -1.70
N ASP A 3 4.32 -14.85 -1.06
CA ASP A 3 4.97 -13.72 -1.72
C ASP A 3 6.49 -13.96 -1.74
N ARG A 4 7.15 -13.63 -2.86
CA ARG A 4 8.60 -13.75 -3.01
C ARG A 4 9.25 -12.36 -3.00
N PHE A 5 10.24 -12.20 -2.14
CA PHE A 5 11.02 -10.99 -1.98
C PHE A 5 12.52 -11.33 -2.10
N GLY A 6 13.06 -11.20 -3.31
CA GLY A 6 14.42 -11.64 -3.59
C GLY A 6 14.60 -13.16 -3.30
N ASP A 7 15.49 -13.47 -2.37
CA ASP A 7 15.78 -14.84 -1.93
C ASP A 7 14.91 -15.33 -0.77
N PHE A 8 13.95 -14.53 -0.32
CA PHE A 8 13.04 -14.89 0.77
C PHE A 8 11.61 -15.10 0.28
N LEU A 9 10.92 -16.03 0.92
CA LEU A 9 9.48 -16.25 0.74
C LEU A 9 8.76 -15.91 2.04
N VAL A 10 7.60 -15.27 1.91
CA VAL A 10 6.70 -15.02 3.04
C VAL A 10 5.39 -15.74 2.78
N VAL A 11 5.06 -16.68 3.65
CA VAL A 11 3.83 -17.46 3.61
C VAL A 11 2.83 -16.84 4.56
N GLN A 12 1.62 -16.58 4.07
CA GLN A 12 0.50 -16.14 4.89
C GLN A 12 -0.62 -17.17 4.83
N ILE A 13 -1.00 -17.70 5.99
CA ILE A 13 -2.13 -18.61 6.15
C ILE A 13 -3.35 -17.81 6.59
N THR A 14 -4.44 -17.97 5.85
CA THR A 14 -5.70 -17.23 6.07
C THR A 14 -6.89 -18.14 6.34
N SER A 15 -6.68 -19.46 6.45
CA SER A 15 -7.71 -20.45 6.75
C SER A 15 -7.13 -21.56 7.62
N GLN A 16 -7.89 -21.97 8.63
CA GLN A 16 -7.50 -23.05 9.54
C GLN A 16 -7.21 -24.37 8.79
N ALA A 17 -7.97 -24.69 7.75
CA ALA A 17 -7.77 -25.90 6.95
C ALA A 17 -6.38 -25.96 6.30
N MET A 18 -5.77 -24.81 6.00
CA MET A 18 -4.44 -24.72 5.39
C MET A 18 -3.29 -24.97 6.35
N LEU A 19 -3.52 -24.91 7.66
CA LEU A 19 -2.46 -25.20 8.66
C LEU A 19 -1.92 -26.62 8.54
N ASN A 20 -2.80 -27.59 8.22
CA ASN A 20 -2.39 -28.99 8.03
C ASN A 20 -1.48 -29.17 6.79
N TRP A 21 -1.49 -28.24 5.88
CA TRP A 21 -0.68 -28.25 4.66
C TRP A 21 0.56 -27.39 4.77
N LEU A 22 0.76 -26.70 5.88
CA LEU A 22 1.88 -25.77 6.03
C LEU A 22 3.23 -26.47 5.82
N GLN A 23 3.44 -27.62 6.45
CA GLN A 23 4.69 -28.37 6.33
C GLN A 23 4.93 -28.90 4.90
N PRO A 24 3.98 -29.61 4.25
CA PRO A 24 4.14 -30.02 2.85
C PRO A 24 4.38 -28.85 1.89
N ILE A 25 3.66 -27.71 2.08
CA ILE A 25 3.88 -26.50 1.27
C ILE A 25 5.28 -25.95 1.48
N THR A 26 5.73 -25.84 2.73
CA THR A 26 7.07 -25.35 3.05
C THR A 26 8.16 -26.20 2.41
N GLN A 27 8.04 -27.52 2.52
CA GLN A 27 8.99 -28.45 1.93
C GLN A 27 9.04 -28.31 0.41
N TRP A 28 7.87 -28.27 -0.24
CA TRP A 28 7.79 -28.09 -1.70
C TRP A 28 8.42 -26.78 -2.15
N LEU A 29 8.13 -25.68 -1.44
CA LEU A 29 8.72 -24.36 -1.73
C LEU A 29 10.25 -24.38 -1.57
N ALA A 30 10.75 -25.00 -0.52
CA ALA A 30 12.19 -25.11 -0.26
C ALA A 30 12.91 -25.88 -1.36
N GLU A 31 12.35 -27.04 -1.76
CA GLU A 31 12.94 -27.91 -2.79
C GLU A 31 12.94 -27.27 -4.19
N HIS A 32 11.84 -26.59 -4.56
CA HIS A 32 11.66 -26.10 -5.93
C HIS A 32 12.15 -24.67 -6.14
N LEU A 33 12.08 -23.82 -5.13
CA LEU A 33 12.47 -22.42 -5.23
C LEU A 33 13.80 -22.08 -4.56
N GLN A 34 14.34 -22.99 -3.74
CA GLN A 34 15.63 -22.87 -3.04
C GLN A 34 15.87 -21.49 -2.40
N PRO A 35 14.91 -20.98 -1.57
CA PRO A 35 15.05 -19.68 -0.95
C PRO A 35 16.09 -19.72 0.18
N ALA A 36 16.65 -18.57 0.53
CA ALA A 36 17.49 -18.41 1.73
C ALA A 36 16.67 -18.59 3.02
N GLY A 37 15.39 -18.24 2.98
CA GLY A 37 14.46 -18.44 4.08
C GLY A 37 13.00 -18.38 3.66
N ILE A 38 12.16 -19.10 4.43
CA ILE A 38 10.69 -19.06 4.31
C ILE A 38 10.14 -18.62 5.65
N LEU A 39 9.43 -17.48 5.65
CA LEU A 39 8.83 -16.88 6.83
C LEU A 39 7.32 -17.14 6.84
N LEU A 40 6.76 -17.42 8.02
CA LEU A 40 5.31 -17.44 8.24
C LEU A 40 4.88 -16.11 8.87
N ARG A 41 3.84 -15.50 8.32
CA ARG A 41 3.18 -14.35 8.92
C ARG A 41 1.67 -14.57 8.95
N MET A 42 1.07 -14.55 10.13
CA MET A 42 -0.36 -14.72 10.30
C MET A 42 -0.96 -13.42 10.84
N ASP A 43 -1.90 -12.86 10.06
CA ASP A 43 -2.61 -11.65 10.48
C ASP A 43 -3.51 -11.94 11.70
N PRO A 44 -3.38 -11.19 12.81
CA PRO A 44 -4.11 -11.49 14.04
C PRO A 44 -5.64 -11.47 13.88
N ARG A 45 -6.18 -10.56 13.05
CA ARG A 45 -7.63 -10.43 12.84
C ARG A 45 -8.19 -11.61 12.04
N THR A 46 -7.47 -11.98 10.98
CA THR A 46 -7.82 -13.15 10.14
C THR A 46 -7.71 -14.42 10.96
N SER A 47 -6.64 -14.58 11.74
CA SER A 47 -6.44 -15.75 12.61
C SER A 47 -7.57 -15.89 13.63
N ALA A 48 -7.93 -14.81 14.32
CA ALA A 48 -9.02 -14.83 15.29
C ALA A 48 -10.37 -15.21 14.64
N SER A 49 -10.65 -14.75 13.42
CA SER A 49 -11.90 -15.09 12.70
C SER A 49 -11.98 -16.56 12.27
N GLU A 50 -10.85 -17.22 12.12
CA GLU A 50 -10.71 -18.64 11.73
C GLU A 50 -10.44 -19.57 12.92
N GLY A 51 -10.41 -19.04 14.17
CA GLY A 51 -10.12 -19.82 15.37
C GLY A 51 -8.67 -20.28 15.46
N MET A 52 -7.74 -19.55 14.82
CA MET A 52 -6.31 -19.83 14.83
C MET A 52 -5.58 -18.89 15.79
N GLU A 53 -4.49 -19.35 16.39
CA GLU A 53 -3.55 -18.48 17.09
C GLU A 53 -2.62 -17.80 16.06
N PRO A 54 -2.52 -16.46 16.08
CA PRO A 54 -1.59 -15.76 15.20
C PRO A 54 -0.15 -16.06 15.64
N ARG A 55 0.71 -16.34 14.66
CA ARG A 55 2.13 -16.57 14.91
C ARG A 55 2.97 -16.06 13.75
N GLU A 56 4.20 -15.73 14.06
CA GLU A 56 5.28 -15.45 13.12
C GLU A 56 6.39 -16.46 13.38
N ASP A 57 6.96 -17.04 12.32
CA ASP A 57 7.92 -18.12 12.46
C ASP A 57 8.86 -18.18 11.24
N VAL A 58 10.04 -18.81 11.41
CA VAL A 58 10.91 -19.19 10.32
C VAL A 58 10.66 -20.66 10.00
N LEU A 59 9.97 -20.91 8.90
CA LEU A 59 9.58 -22.26 8.50
C LEU A 59 10.72 -23.06 7.86
N TRP A 60 11.67 -22.34 7.20
CA TRP A 60 12.82 -22.93 6.52
C TRP A 60 13.97 -21.94 6.43
N GLY A 61 15.21 -22.46 6.45
CA GLY A 61 16.41 -21.64 6.29
C GLY A 61 16.61 -20.66 7.44
N LYS A 62 16.83 -19.39 7.12
CA LYS A 62 17.06 -18.33 8.10
C LYS A 62 16.17 -17.12 7.85
N ALA A 63 15.92 -16.34 8.92
CA ALA A 63 15.36 -14.99 8.76
C ALA A 63 16.39 -14.06 8.10
N PRO A 64 15.96 -12.99 7.42
CA PRO A 64 16.88 -11.95 6.99
C PRO A 64 17.45 -11.22 8.21
N ASP A 65 18.72 -10.80 8.12
CA ASP A 65 19.43 -10.10 9.21
C ASP A 65 18.96 -8.63 9.37
N GLY A 66 18.04 -8.16 8.53
CA GLY A 66 17.47 -6.81 8.51
C GLY A 66 16.62 -6.58 7.27
N PRO A 67 16.30 -5.31 6.96
CA PRO A 67 15.57 -4.97 5.74
C PRO A 67 16.29 -5.51 4.49
N ILE A 68 15.53 -6.14 3.60
CA ILE A 68 16.05 -6.65 2.33
C ILE A 68 15.79 -5.65 1.21
N GLU A 69 16.64 -5.65 0.19
CA GLU A 69 16.43 -4.84 -1.00
C GLU A 69 15.70 -5.64 -2.07
N ILE A 70 14.67 -5.03 -2.65
CA ILE A 70 14.02 -5.48 -3.88
C ILE A 70 14.06 -4.39 -4.94
N VAL A 71 13.92 -4.76 -6.20
CA VAL A 71 13.81 -3.81 -7.31
C VAL A 71 12.42 -3.93 -7.95
N GLU A 72 11.70 -2.81 -8.01
CA GLU A 72 10.42 -2.71 -8.67
C GLU A 72 10.41 -1.52 -9.64
N HIS A 73 10.27 -1.78 -10.94
CA HIS A 73 10.26 -0.71 -11.97
C HIS A 73 11.44 0.26 -11.86
N ASP A 74 12.67 -0.28 -11.74
CA ASP A 74 13.92 0.47 -11.53
C ASP A 74 13.95 1.36 -10.27
N VAL A 75 13.09 1.08 -9.32
CA VAL A 75 13.12 1.67 -7.98
C VAL A 75 13.64 0.60 -7.01
N ARG A 76 14.66 0.92 -6.25
CA ARG A 76 15.21 0.08 -5.17
C ARG A 76 14.44 0.34 -3.90
N LEU A 77 13.91 -0.71 -3.30
CA LEU A 77 13.10 -0.64 -2.08
C LEU A 77 13.73 -1.52 -1.01
N LYS A 78 14.10 -0.94 0.11
CA LYS A 78 14.39 -1.67 1.34
C LYS A 78 13.08 -1.95 2.04
N ILE A 79 12.80 -3.21 2.35
CA ILE A 79 11.57 -3.65 3.02
C ILE A 79 11.92 -4.54 4.20
N ASP A 80 11.20 -4.36 5.31
CA ASP A 80 11.33 -5.18 6.50
C ASP A 80 10.29 -6.30 6.45
N LEU A 81 10.72 -7.53 6.22
CA LEU A 81 9.83 -8.70 6.15
C LEU A 81 9.34 -9.15 7.52
N LEU A 82 10.03 -8.77 8.61
CA LEU A 82 9.69 -9.20 9.96
C LEU A 82 8.64 -8.28 10.60
N SER A 83 8.71 -6.98 10.32
CA SER A 83 7.86 -6.00 10.99
C SER A 83 6.97 -5.15 10.05
N GLY A 84 7.13 -5.32 8.72
CA GLY A 84 6.32 -4.63 7.71
C GLY A 84 4.85 -5.05 7.75
N GLN A 85 3.97 -4.26 7.13
CA GLN A 85 2.56 -4.62 6.97
C GLN A 85 2.39 -5.77 5.98
N LYS A 86 1.28 -6.54 6.08
CA LYS A 86 0.97 -7.68 5.22
C LYS A 86 2.14 -8.71 5.25
N THR A 87 2.72 -8.99 4.12
CA THR A 87 3.92 -9.85 3.96
C THR A 87 5.24 -9.06 3.93
N GLY A 88 5.19 -7.75 4.18
CA GLY A 88 6.31 -6.81 4.11
C GLY A 88 6.04 -5.65 3.16
N TYR A 89 5.42 -5.91 2.00
CA TYR A 89 5.08 -4.91 0.99
C TYR A 89 3.84 -5.33 0.18
N TYR A 90 3.21 -4.39 -0.50
CA TYR A 90 2.00 -4.60 -1.29
C TYR A 90 2.34 -4.91 -2.76
N LEU A 91 2.77 -6.14 -3.06
CA LEU A 91 3.16 -6.57 -4.42
C LEU A 91 2.01 -6.53 -5.43
N ASP A 92 0.78 -6.67 -4.97
CA ASP A 92 -0.44 -6.59 -5.77
C ASP A 92 -0.66 -5.20 -6.41
N GLN A 93 -0.07 -4.14 -5.83
CA GLN A 93 -0.11 -2.78 -6.38
C GLN A 93 1.00 -2.48 -7.41
N ARG A 94 1.90 -3.41 -7.66
CA ARG A 94 3.07 -3.21 -8.55
C ARG A 94 2.70 -2.62 -9.92
N ALA A 95 1.76 -3.26 -10.61
CA ALA A 95 1.32 -2.79 -11.93
C ALA A 95 0.56 -1.45 -11.85
N ASN A 96 -0.20 -1.25 -10.78
CA ASN A 96 -0.95 -0.01 -10.57
C ASN A 96 0.00 1.18 -10.30
N ARG A 97 1.08 0.98 -9.56
CA ARG A 97 2.09 2.03 -9.30
C ARG A 97 2.73 2.52 -10.60
N LEU A 98 3.18 1.59 -11.46
CA LEU A 98 3.75 1.98 -12.75
C LEU A 98 2.71 2.69 -13.65
N ARG A 99 1.49 2.14 -13.72
CA ARG A 99 0.43 2.74 -14.52
C ARG A 99 0.03 4.13 -14.01
N ALA A 100 -0.07 4.31 -12.70
CA ALA A 100 -0.32 5.62 -12.09
C ALA A 100 0.80 6.62 -12.44
N ALA A 101 2.06 6.22 -12.30
CA ALA A 101 3.21 7.06 -12.63
C ALA A 101 3.19 7.56 -14.08
N GLN A 102 2.73 6.74 -15.04
CA GLN A 102 2.57 7.14 -16.44
C GLN A 102 1.53 8.24 -16.67
N TRP A 103 0.56 8.36 -15.74
CA TRP A 103 -0.47 9.40 -15.77
C TRP A 103 -0.12 10.64 -14.92
N VAL A 104 0.95 10.57 -14.12
CA VAL A 104 1.41 11.73 -13.34
C VAL A 104 1.84 12.84 -14.29
N ALA A 105 1.03 13.91 -14.31
CA ALA A 105 1.28 15.08 -15.14
C ALA A 105 2.33 16.01 -14.51
N GLU A 106 2.81 16.97 -15.28
CA GLU A 106 3.71 18.00 -14.78
C GLU A 106 3.02 18.88 -13.73
N GLY A 107 3.63 18.99 -12.55
CA GLY A 107 3.10 19.74 -11.42
C GLY A 107 3.26 19.01 -10.09
N PRO A 108 2.74 19.58 -8.99
CA PRO A 108 2.81 18.96 -7.68
C PRO A 108 1.91 17.73 -7.58
N MET A 109 2.40 16.68 -6.90
CA MET A 109 1.69 15.44 -6.63
C MET A 109 1.49 15.25 -5.12
N LEU A 110 0.34 14.71 -4.74
CA LEU A 110 0.03 14.27 -3.38
C LEU A 110 -0.22 12.76 -3.39
N ASP A 111 0.47 12.02 -2.50
CA ASP A 111 0.30 10.58 -2.27
C ASP A 111 -0.22 10.36 -0.84
N VAL A 112 -1.48 9.96 -0.72
CA VAL A 112 -2.19 9.83 0.55
C VAL A 112 -2.30 8.36 0.95
N CYS A 113 -1.89 8.05 2.19
CA CYS A 113 -1.68 6.69 2.71
C CYS A 113 -0.52 6.00 1.98
N CYS A 114 0.62 6.70 1.87
CA CYS A 114 1.74 6.32 1.01
C CYS A 114 2.51 5.08 1.49
N TYR A 115 2.38 4.66 2.76
CA TYR A 115 3.11 3.57 3.40
C TYR A 115 4.62 3.72 3.20
N LEU A 116 5.29 2.80 2.50
CA LEU A 116 6.72 2.87 2.15
C LEU A 116 7.01 3.76 0.92
N GLY A 117 6.07 4.61 0.52
CA GLY A 117 6.21 5.54 -0.58
C GLY A 117 6.16 4.91 -1.98
N GLY A 118 5.55 3.73 -2.14
CA GLY A 118 5.61 2.99 -3.40
C GLY A 118 5.08 3.76 -4.61
N PHE A 119 3.96 4.47 -4.50
CA PHE A 119 3.45 5.34 -5.57
C PHE A 119 4.34 6.57 -5.77
N SER A 120 4.76 7.22 -4.68
CA SER A 120 5.64 8.40 -4.71
C SER A 120 6.97 8.12 -5.39
N LEU A 121 7.64 7.02 -5.00
CA LEU A 121 8.94 6.62 -5.56
C LEU A 121 8.84 6.24 -7.04
N THR A 122 7.78 5.49 -7.41
CA THR A 122 7.55 5.14 -8.81
C THR A 122 7.21 6.38 -9.64
N ALA A 123 6.45 7.33 -9.09
CA ALA A 123 6.16 8.60 -9.74
C ALA A 123 7.41 9.50 -9.86
N ALA A 124 8.28 9.49 -8.86
CA ALA A 124 9.57 10.19 -8.93
C ALA A 124 10.48 9.66 -10.04
N ARG A 125 10.41 8.35 -10.30
CA ARG A 125 11.21 7.67 -11.35
C ARG A 125 10.63 7.84 -12.75
N TRP A 126 9.31 7.68 -12.91
CA TRP A 126 8.65 7.53 -14.20
C TRP A 126 7.61 8.59 -14.53
N GLY A 127 7.18 9.38 -13.54
CA GLY A 127 6.22 10.47 -13.72
C GLY A 127 6.87 11.80 -14.01
N LYS A 128 6.03 12.83 -14.15
CA LYS A 128 6.45 14.21 -14.41
C LYS A 128 6.24 15.13 -13.22
N ALA A 129 6.02 14.59 -12.02
CA ALA A 129 5.84 15.41 -10.83
C ALA A 129 7.05 16.31 -10.57
N THR A 130 6.79 17.60 -10.34
CA THR A 130 7.84 18.57 -10.00
C THR A 130 8.22 18.48 -8.51
N GLN A 131 7.23 18.18 -7.67
CA GLN A 131 7.37 17.93 -6.24
C GLN A 131 6.33 16.90 -5.81
N ILE A 132 6.64 16.09 -4.85
CA ILE A 132 5.75 15.04 -4.31
C ILE A 132 5.63 15.24 -2.81
N MET A 133 4.39 15.29 -2.32
CA MET A 133 4.07 15.23 -0.91
C MET A 133 3.46 13.87 -0.60
N ALA A 134 4.09 13.12 0.29
CA ALA A 134 3.70 11.75 0.66
C ALA A 134 3.25 11.70 2.13
N VAL A 135 2.03 11.28 2.36
CA VAL A 135 1.37 11.37 3.68
C VAL A 135 1.01 9.98 4.19
N ASP A 136 1.39 9.66 5.41
CA ASP A 136 0.97 8.46 6.12
C ASP A 136 0.87 8.73 7.62
N SER A 137 0.06 7.96 8.35
CA SER A 137 -0.04 8.05 9.80
C SER A 137 1.11 7.37 10.54
N SER A 138 1.80 6.44 9.89
CA SER A 138 2.89 5.64 10.45
C SER A 138 4.24 6.32 10.28
N ILE A 139 4.79 6.89 11.33
CA ILE A 139 6.13 7.48 11.32
C ILE A 139 7.19 6.47 10.86
N ARG A 140 7.10 5.22 11.32
CA ARG A 140 8.04 4.15 10.92
C ARG A 140 7.99 3.85 9.42
N ALA A 141 6.80 3.88 8.81
CA ALA A 141 6.66 3.69 7.37
C ALA A 141 7.29 4.86 6.60
N LEU A 142 7.09 6.09 7.09
CA LEU A 142 7.66 7.30 6.49
C LEU A 142 9.18 7.36 6.61
N GLU A 143 9.75 6.97 7.75
CA GLU A 143 11.20 6.85 7.92
C GLU A 143 11.81 5.89 6.88
N GLN A 144 11.20 4.72 6.69
CA GLN A 144 11.64 3.77 5.69
C GLN A 144 11.41 4.28 4.25
N ALA A 145 10.32 5.01 4.00
CA ALA A 145 10.05 5.64 2.71
C ALA A 145 11.08 6.73 2.38
N ASP A 146 11.47 7.54 3.34
CA ASP A 146 12.51 8.56 3.21
C ASP A 146 13.89 7.94 2.94
N GLU A 147 14.23 6.87 3.66
CA GLU A 147 15.45 6.08 3.36
C GLU A 147 15.43 5.52 1.94
N ASN A 148 14.30 5.01 1.48
CA ASN A 148 14.13 4.52 0.12
C ASN A 148 14.25 5.64 -0.92
N ALA A 149 13.71 6.84 -0.65
CA ALA A 149 13.86 8.00 -1.52
C ALA A 149 15.35 8.41 -1.64
N LYS A 150 16.03 8.54 -0.53
CA LYS A 150 17.48 8.85 -0.48
C LYS A 150 18.32 7.80 -1.21
N HIS A 151 18.00 6.52 -1.02
CA HIS A 151 18.71 5.41 -1.67
C HIS A 151 18.58 5.43 -3.21
N ASN A 152 17.48 5.97 -3.73
CA ASN A 152 17.25 6.16 -5.16
C ASN A 152 17.69 7.55 -5.69
N GLY A 153 18.17 8.45 -4.84
CA GLY A 153 18.55 9.81 -5.22
C GLY A 153 17.34 10.70 -5.55
N PHE A 154 16.18 10.44 -4.94
CA PHE A 154 14.97 11.25 -5.11
C PHE A 154 14.90 12.31 -4.00
N ASP A 155 15.14 13.56 -4.34
CA ASP A 155 15.17 14.72 -3.44
C ASP A 155 13.89 15.57 -3.47
N LYS A 156 12.94 15.22 -4.34
CA LYS A 156 11.68 15.95 -4.56
C LYS A 156 10.48 15.39 -3.80
N ILE A 157 10.69 14.53 -2.79
CA ILE A 157 9.63 13.91 -2.01
C ILE A 157 9.69 14.42 -0.57
N ASP A 158 8.61 15.07 -0.13
CA ASP A 158 8.41 15.48 1.26
C ASP A 158 7.49 14.48 1.96
N PHE A 159 7.92 13.91 3.07
CA PHE A 159 7.16 12.95 3.86
C PHE A 159 6.51 13.64 5.07
N VAL A 160 5.19 13.46 5.23
CA VAL A 160 4.39 14.12 6.26
C VAL A 160 3.63 13.09 7.08
N GLN A 161 3.83 13.09 8.41
CA GLN A 161 3.04 12.25 9.31
C GLN A 161 1.72 12.94 9.64
N ALA A 162 0.60 12.37 9.16
CA ALA A 162 -0.74 12.87 9.45
C ALA A 162 -1.83 11.82 9.24
N ASP A 163 -3.00 12.02 9.84
CA ASP A 163 -4.22 11.32 9.43
C ASP A 163 -4.68 11.84 8.05
N CYS A 164 -5.08 10.94 7.18
CA CYS A 164 -5.41 11.28 5.80
C CYS A 164 -6.65 12.20 5.67
N PHE A 165 -7.65 12.05 6.54
CA PHE A 165 -8.85 12.89 6.51
C PHE A 165 -8.54 14.32 6.99
N ASP A 166 -7.87 14.42 8.13
CA ASP A 166 -7.52 15.70 8.75
C ASP A 166 -6.55 16.48 7.85
N TYR A 167 -5.60 15.79 7.23
CA TYR A 167 -4.61 16.44 6.38
C TYR A 167 -5.21 16.95 5.06
N LEU A 168 -6.08 16.17 4.41
CA LEU A 168 -6.79 16.65 3.22
C LEU A 168 -7.70 17.83 3.53
N GLU A 169 -8.32 17.87 4.71
CA GLU A 169 -9.12 19.02 5.15
C GLU A 169 -8.22 20.25 5.37
N HIS A 170 -7.09 20.09 6.03
CA HIS A 170 -6.09 21.16 6.22
C HIS A 170 -5.60 21.72 4.87
N LEU A 171 -5.20 20.86 3.93
CA LEU A 171 -4.76 21.28 2.59
C LEU A 171 -5.85 22.05 1.82
N SER A 172 -7.12 21.66 2.00
CA SER A 172 -8.27 22.35 1.40
C SER A 172 -8.47 23.75 2.01
N GLN A 173 -8.31 23.89 3.32
CA GLN A 173 -8.40 25.19 4.03
C GLN A 173 -7.27 26.13 3.60
N GLU A 174 -6.04 25.61 3.45
CA GLU A 174 -4.87 26.33 2.95
C GLU A 174 -4.94 26.61 1.43
N LYS A 175 -5.99 26.12 0.74
CA LYS A 175 -6.18 26.24 -0.72
C LYS A 175 -5.00 25.65 -1.52
N GLN A 176 -4.27 24.71 -0.93
CA GLN A 176 -3.18 24.03 -1.61
C GLN A 176 -3.75 23.11 -2.69
N LYS A 177 -3.14 23.10 -3.88
CA LYS A 177 -3.63 22.37 -5.04
C LYS A 177 -2.54 21.51 -5.66
N PHE A 178 -2.95 20.33 -6.14
CA PHE A 178 -2.08 19.33 -6.76
C PHE A 178 -2.55 18.98 -8.17
N GLN A 179 -1.61 18.71 -9.05
CA GLN A 179 -1.90 18.24 -10.41
C GLN A 179 -2.28 16.76 -10.43
N THR A 180 -1.71 15.98 -9.50
CA THR A 180 -2.06 14.56 -9.35
C THR A 180 -2.25 14.25 -7.86
N VAL A 181 -3.32 13.52 -7.54
CA VAL A 181 -3.55 12.97 -6.20
C VAL A 181 -3.66 11.45 -6.31
N VAL A 182 -2.85 10.72 -5.54
CA VAL A 182 -2.99 9.27 -5.33
C VAL A 182 -3.62 9.05 -3.97
N LEU A 183 -4.60 8.15 -3.92
CA LEU A 183 -5.36 7.81 -2.74
C LEU A 183 -5.47 6.30 -2.61
N ASP A 184 -4.62 5.69 -1.78
CA ASP A 184 -4.58 4.24 -1.52
C ASP A 184 -4.84 3.92 -0.04
N PRO A 185 -6.08 4.18 0.45
CA PRO A 185 -6.40 4.08 1.86
C PRO A 185 -6.45 2.62 2.35
N PRO A 186 -6.31 2.39 3.66
CA PRO A 186 -6.42 1.06 4.25
C PRO A 186 -7.82 0.47 4.07
N ARG A 187 -7.95 -0.84 4.34
CA ARG A 187 -9.22 -1.55 4.27
C ARG A 187 -10.28 -0.91 5.19
N MET A 188 -11.36 -0.41 4.61
CA MET A 188 -12.48 0.21 5.32
C MET A 188 -13.65 -0.72 5.62
N ALA A 189 -13.74 -1.88 4.94
CA ALA A 189 -14.74 -2.92 5.24
C ALA A 189 -14.09 -4.30 5.29
N SER A 190 -14.26 -5.01 6.41
CA SER A 190 -13.84 -6.40 6.59
C SER A 190 -15.00 -7.39 6.46
N ASN A 191 -16.25 -6.93 6.61
CA ASN A 191 -17.46 -7.73 6.49
C ASN A 191 -18.58 -6.94 5.78
N ARG A 192 -19.68 -7.62 5.43
CA ARG A 192 -20.82 -7.04 4.69
C ARG A 192 -21.51 -5.91 5.47
N ALA A 193 -21.63 -6.02 6.77
CA ALA A 193 -22.29 -4.99 7.59
C ALA A 193 -21.57 -3.64 7.55
N GLN A 194 -20.27 -3.63 7.26
CA GLN A 194 -19.45 -2.43 7.21
C GLN A 194 -19.44 -1.75 5.82
N VAL A 195 -19.99 -2.37 4.77
CA VAL A 195 -19.90 -1.84 3.39
C VAL A 195 -20.50 -0.44 3.27
N THR A 196 -21.67 -0.19 3.84
CA THR A 196 -22.32 1.13 3.78
C THR A 196 -21.49 2.21 4.48
N ALA A 197 -20.91 1.91 5.63
CA ALA A 197 -20.04 2.84 6.36
C ALA A 197 -18.72 3.08 5.58
N ALA A 198 -18.14 2.03 5.00
CA ALA A 198 -16.96 2.11 4.17
C ALA A 198 -17.18 2.99 2.92
N LEU A 199 -18.31 2.82 2.23
CA LEU A 199 -18.64 3.66 1.06
C LEU A 199 -18.80 5.14 1.44
N ARG A 200 -19.36 5.45 2.63
CA ARG A 200 -19.40 6.83 3.14
C ARG A 200 -18.00 7.40 3.42
N ALA A 201 -17.11 6.58 4.00
CA ALA A 201 -15.74 6.98 4.26
C ALA A 201 -14.96 7.20 2.94
N TYR A 202 -15.08 6.28 1.97
CA TYR A 202 -14.50 6.44 0.63
C TYR A 202 -15.04 7.70 -0.07
N TYR A 203 -16.35 7.96 0.04
CA TYR A 203 -16.97 9.16 -0.53
C TYR A 203 -16.34 10.44 0.04
N ARG A 204 -16.26 10.55 1.38
CA ARG A 204 -15.64 11.70 2.04
C ARG A 204 -14.20 11.91 1.60
N LEU A 205 -13.40 10.82 1.63
CA LEU A 205 -11.99 10.85 1.31
C LEU A 205 -11.75 11.26 -0.14
N ASN A 206 -12.51 10.68 -1.10
CA ASN A 206 -12.41 11.03 -2.51
C ASN A 206 -12.89 12.46 -2.79
N LEU A 207 -13.94 12.92 -2.12
CA LEU A 207 -14.40 14.32 -2.24
C LEU A 207 -13.34 15.30 -1.74
N SER A 208 -12.71 15.02 -0.58
CA SER A 208 -11.62 15.83 -0.04
C SER A 208 -10.40 15.84 -0.98
N ALA A 209 -10.07 14.69 -1.58
CA ALA A 209 -9.00 14.59 -2.57
C ALA A 209 -9.28 15.43 -3.83
N VAL A 210 -10.53 15.41 -4.34
CA VAL A 210 -10.91 16.25 -5.49
C VAL A 210 -10.86 17.74 -5.14
N ASN A 211 -11.23 18.12 -3.91
CA ASN A 211 -11.16 19.52 -3.46
C ASN A 211 -9.72 20.08 -3.44
N VAL A 212 -8.71 19.25 -3.39
CA VAL A 212 -7.29 19.67 -3.47
C VAL A 212 -6.68 19.46 -4.87
N LEU A 213 -7.43 18.95 -5.84
CA LEU A 213 -6.98 18.88 -7.23
C LEU A 213 -7.07 20.25 -7.92
N GLN A 214 -6.15 20.48 -8.84
CA GLN A 214 -6.24 21.57 -9.83
C GLN A 214 -7.31 21.24 -10.89
N PRO A 215 -7.90 22.20 -11.55
CA PRO A 215 -8.72 21.96 -12.73
C PRO A 215 -7.94 21.16 -13.78
N GLY A 216 -8.52 20.06 -14.27
CA GLY A 216 -7.85 19.12 -15.18
C GLY A 216 -6.82 18.20 -14.50
N GLY A 217 -6.75 18.21 -13.17
CA GLY A 217 -5.89 17.30 -12.40
C GLY A 217 -6.37 15.84 -12.43
N ILE A 218 -5.51 14.94 -12.03
CA ILE A 218 -5.73 13.49 -12.08
C ILE A 218 -5.87 12.92 -10.67
N LEU A 219 -6.96 12.20 -10.41
CA LEU A 219 -7.15 11.39 -9.22
C LEU A 219 -6.92 9.91 -9.54
N VAL A 220 -5.94 9.30 -8.87
CA VAL A 220 -5.77 7.85 -8.78
C VAL A 220 -6.32 7.40 -7.45
N THR A 221 -7.35 6.56 -7.45
CA THR A 221 -7.97 6.10 -6.20
C THR A 221 -8.11 4.58 -6.16
N CYS A 222 -7.79 3.99 -5.02
CA CYS A 222 -7.78 2.55 -4.79
C CYS A 222 -8.78 2.14 -3.70
N SER A 223 -9.19 0.88 -3.75
CA SER A 223 -9.92 0.21 -2.68
C SER A 223 -9.38 -1.19 -2.46
N CYS A 224 -8.90 -1.47 -1.24
CA CYS A 224 -8.50 -2.82 -0.82
C CYS A 224 -9.60 -3.54 -0.02
N SER A 225 -10.83 -3.00 0.04
CA SER A 225 -11.97 -3.59 0.74
C SER A 225 -12.66 -4.64 -0.12
N GLY A 226 -12.28 -5.91 0.00
CA GLY A 226 -12.80 -7.01 -0.82
C GLY A 226 -14.31 -7.28 -0.68
N ARG A 227 -15.03 -6.57 0.20
CA ARG A 227 -16.48 -6.60 0.33
C ARG A 227 -17.19 -5.43 -0.38
N VAL A 228 -16.43 -4.44 -0.84
CA VAL A 228 -16.93 -3.34 -1.66
C VAL A 228 -16.79 -3.78 -3.12
N GLU A 229 -17.90 -3.96 -3.80
CA GLU A 229 -17.90 -4.37 -5.20
C GLU A 229 -17.44 -3.21 -6.10
N ARG A 230 -16.94 -3.55 -7.28
CA ARG A 230 -16.50 -2.55 -8.26
C ARG A 230 -17.64 -1.59 -8.64
N SER A 231 -18.86 -2.10 -8.79
CA SER A 231 -20.05 -1.32 -9.08
C SER A 231 -20.34 -0.29 -7.98
N ASP A 232 -20.22 -0.68 -6.70
CA ASP A 232 -20.45 0.20 -5.57
C ASP A 232 -19.40 1.31 -5.52
N PHE A 233 -18.13 0.95 -5.71
CA PHE A 233 -17.03 1.90 -5.70
C PHE A 233 -17.14 2.90 -6.87
N THR A 234 -17.42 2.43 -8.09
CA THR A 234 -17.62 3.32 -9.25
C THR A 234 -18.86 4.19 -9.13
N GLY A 235 -19.95 3.68 -8.56
CA GLY A 235 -21.16 4.44 -8.26
C GLY A 235 -20.90 5.56 -7.23
N MET A 236 -20.10 5.28 -6.22
CA MET A 236 -19.64 6.25 -5.23
C MET A 236 -18.79 7.34 -5.91
N LEU A 237 -17.82 6.99 -6.77
CA LEU A 237 -17.00 7.95 -7.51
C LEU A 237 -17.83 8.84 -8.45
N ALA A 238 -18.83 8.25 -9.14
CA ALA A 238 -19.77 9.03 -9.95
C ALA A 238 -20.57 10.05 -9.11
N SER A 239 -20.83 9.72 -7.84
CA SER A 239 -21.50 10.63 -6.91
C SER A 239 -20.58 11.77 -6.44
N VAL A 240 -19.29 11.50 -6.26
CA VAL A 240 -18.25 12.53 -6.01
C VAL A 240 -18.19 13.47 -7.22
N ALA A 241 -18.02 12.93 -8.44
CA ALA A 241 -17.88 13.73 -9.66
C ALA A 241 -19.09 14.64 -9.97
N ARG A 242 -20.30 14.27 -9.52
CA ARG A 242 -21.49 15.14 -9.70
C ARG A 242 -21.53 16.32 -8.73
N ARG A 243 -20.75 16.29 -7.66
CA ARG A 243 -20.73 17.32 -6.62
C ARG A 243 -19.61 18.36 -6.82
N THR A 244 -18.62 18.02 -7.61
CA THR A 244 -17.45 18.85 -7.92
C THR A 244 -17.51 19.43 -9.32
#